data_a944db01c0a07344709b5a9c4afd9f96
#
_entry.id   a944db01c0a07344709b5a9c4afd9f96
#
_cell.length_a   1.000
_cell.length_b   1.000
_cell.length_c   1.000
_cell.angle_alpha   90.00
_cell.angle_beta   90.00
_cell.angle_gamma   90.00
#
_symmetry.space_group_name_H-M   'P 1'
#
loop_
_entity.id
_entity.type
_entity.pdbx_description
1 polymer ?
#
loop_
_entity_poly.entity_id
_entity_poly.type
_entity_poly.pdbx_seq_one_letter_code
_entity_poly.pdbx_strand_id
1 'polypeptide(L)'
;MRILMDENGLEWDEAWDITTKTVAYTNHTIMAEALEKWPIELFSRLLPRIYQIVEEINRRFVEEIKAKYPGDQEKVRKMAIIYDGQVKMANLAIVAGYSVNGVAKLHTEILKKQELRDFYEMMPEKFNNKTNGITQRRFLKHANPLLSDWITDKIGDGWVTDLSQLEKLMLYVDDPKAHQDFMQIKYKNKVRLAKYIKEHNGIDVDPNSIFDVQVKRLHEYKRQLLNILHVMYLYNQIKRNPDYDMVPRTFIFGAKAAAGYKIAKQTIKLINNVANVINNDASIKGKIKVVFIENYRVSNGEIIFAAADVSEQISTASKEASGTGNMKFMLNGAITLGTMDGANVEIVNEVGAENAQIFGLSSDEVIRFENEGGYDPMEIFNNDQEIRDVLMELINGKYSPEDTEMFRDIYNSLLNNDGGRRADTYFILKDFRSYAEAQRKIDERYRDTNGWAKTVMTNTAKAGKFSSDRTIEEYATEIWHLTKTPVEM
;
A
#
# COMPACT_ATOMS: atom_id res chain seq x y z
N MET A 1 -31.79 6.33 -12.05
CA MET A 1 -32.87 5.48 -12.65
C MET A 1 -34.14 5.56 -11.82
N ARG A 2 -34.23 4.99 -10.61
CA ARG A 2 -35.48 4.93 -9.84
C ARG A 2 -36.15 6.31 -9.67
N ILE A 3 -35.45 7.31 -9.19
CA ILE A 3 -35.98 8.67 -9.02
C ILE A 3 -36.48 9.25 -10.37
N LEU A 4 -35.71 9.08 -11.43
CA LEU A 4 -36.05 9.60 -12.75
C LEU A 4 -37.33 8.94 -13.31
N MET A 5 -37.42 7.62 -13.18
CA MET A 5 -38.56 6.86 -13.71
C MET A 5 -39.80 6.93 -12.81
N ASP A 6 -39.62 6.61 -11.51
CA ASP A 6 -40.75 6.39 -10.61
C ASP A 6 -41.30 7.69 -10.01
N GLU A 7 -40.50 8.73 -9.84
CA GLU A 7 -40.90 10.01 -9.24
C GLU A 7 -41.08 11.13 -10.29
N ASN A 8 -40.30 11.06 -11.39
CA ASN A 8 -40.37 12.09 -12.43
C ASN A 8 -40.99 11.60 -13.74
N GLY A 9 -41.34 10.34 -13.85
CA GLY A 9 -42.11 9.79 -14.98
C GLY A 9 -41.32 9.70 -16.29
N LEU A 10 -39.98 9.68 -16.26
CA LEU A 10 -39.17 9.54 -17.45
C LEU A 10 -39.21 8.09 -17.95
N GLU A 11 -39.21 7.94 -19.27
CA GLU A 11 -39.03 6.63 -19.90
C GLU A 11 -37.60 6.07 -19.67
N TRP A 12 -37.46 4.75 -19.83
CA TRP A 12 -36.18 4.06 -19.54
C TRP A 12 -34.99 4.67 -20.23
N ASP A 13 -35.05 4.91 -21.54
CA ASP A 13 -33.91 5.31 -22.34
C ASP A 13 -33.45 6.73 -21.99
N GLU A 14 -34.38 7.63 -21.68
CA GLU A 14 -34.10 8.98 -21.19
C GLU A 14 -33.47 8.93 -19.80
N ALA A 15 -34.03 8.17 -18.88
CA ALA A 15 -33.52 7.97 -17.54
C ALA A 15 -32.11 7.33 -17.56
N TRP A 16 -31.88 6.39 -18.48
CA TRP A 16 -30.58 5.74 -18.66
C TRP A 16 -29.53 6.69 -19.21
N ASP A 17 -29.86 7.48 -20.22
CA ASP A 17 -28.97 8.50 -20.80
C ASP A 17 -28.51 9.50 -19.73
N ILE A 18 -29.43 10.01 -18.91
CA ILE A 18 -29.11 10.91 -17.80
C ILE A 18 -28.19 10.19 -16.77
N THR A 19 -28.54 8.97 -16.38
CA THR A 19 -27.76 8.20 -15.38
C THR A 19 -26.34 7.94 -15.84
N THR A 20 -26.15 7.49 -17.08
CA THR A 20 -24.85 7.15 -17.64
C THR A 20 -23.97 8.37 -17.94
N LYS A 21 -24.53 9.56 -17.96
CA LYS A 21 -23.80 10.84 -18.07
C LYS A 21 -23.52 11.49 -16.71
N THR A 22 -24.08 10.95 -15.62
CA THR A 22 -24.01 11.56 -14.28
C THR A 22 -22.96 10.93 -13.39
N VAL A 23 -22.74 9.60 -13.49
CA VAL A 23 -21.90 8.86 -12.55
C VAL A 23 -20.62 8.34 -13.21
N ALA A 24 -19.54 8.32 -12.43
CA ALA A 24 -18.25 7.75 -12.81
C ALA A 24 -17.77 6.80 -11.71
N TYR A 25 -16.86 5.87 -12.06
CA TYR A 25 -16.35 4.84 -11.16
C TYR A 25 -14.83 4.95 -11.02
N THR A 26 -14.36 5.00 -9.78
CA THR A 26 -12.95 4.85 -9.45
C THR A 26 -12.73 3.47 -8.83
N ASN A 27 -11.85 2.66 -9.43
CA ASN A 27 -11.43 1.40 -8.84
C ASN A 27 -10.25 1.63 -7.89
N HIS A 28 -10.31 1.07 -6.67
CA HIS A 28 -9.29 1.20 -5.63
C HIS A 28 -8.60 -0.12 -5.26
N THR A 29 -8.86 -1.20 -6.00
CA THR A 29 -8.30 -2.52 -5.69
C THR A 29 -7.99 -3.34 -6.93
N ILE A 30 -6.98 -4.21 -6.80
CA ILE A 30 -6.67 -5.26 -7.79
C ILE A 30 -7.21 -6.61 -7.28
N MET A 31 -7.36 -6.74 -5.95
CA MET A 31 -7.74 -8.00 -5.32
C MET A 31 -9.21 -8.34 -5.58
N ALA A 32 -9.47 -9.43 -6.29
CA ALA A 32 -10.82 -9.85 -6.65
C ALA A 32 -11.76 -10.09 -5.45
N GLU A 33 -11.19 -10.53 -4.31
CA GLU A 33 -11.96 -10.72 -3.06
C GLU A 33 -12.46 -9.41 -2.45
N ALA A 34 -11.87 -8.28 -2.80
CA ALA A 34 -12.30 -6.96 -2.33
C ALA A 34 -13.37 -6.33 -3.23
N LEU A 35 -13.69 -6.93 -4.37
CA LEU A 35 -14.79 -6.50 -5.23
C LEU A 35 -16.12 -6.95 -4.63
N GLU A 36 -16.97 -5.99 -4.34
CA GLU A 36 -18.24 -6.21 -3.62
C GLU A 36 -19.24 -7.00 -4.47
N LYS A 37 -19.80 -8.06 -3.87
CA LYS A 37 -20.82 -8.92 -4.46
C LYS A 37 -21.93 -9.14 -3.44
N TRP A 38 -23.17 -9.08 -3.89
CA TRP A 38 -24.33 -9.26 -3.05
C TRP A 38 -25.15 -10.49 -3.49
N PRO A 39 -25.53 -11.40 -2.58
CA PRO A 39 -26.49 -12.46 -2.91
C PRO A 39 -27.78 -11.85 -3.44
N ILE A 40 -28.32 -12.40 -4.53
CA ILE A 40 -29.58 -11.93 -5.14
C ILE A 40 -30.71 -11.92 -4.11
N GLU A 41 -30.84 -12.98 -3.31
CA GLU A 41 -31.90 -13.11 -2.29
C GLU A 41 -31.85 -11.92 -1.30
N LEU A 42 -30.68 -11.54 -0.82
CA LEU A 42 -30.53 -10.41 0.09
C LEU A 42 -30.87 -9.08 -0.61
N PHE A 43 -30.30 -8.87 -1.80
CA PHE A 43 -30.46 -7.62 -2.55
C PHE A 43 -31.88 -7.39 -2.99
N SER A 44 -32.55 -8.42 -3.57
CA SER A 44 -33.94 -8.33 -4.06
C SER A 44 -34.96 -8.17 -2.93
N ARG A 45 -34.70 -8.77 -1.75
CA ARG A 45 -35.53 -8.64 -0.57
C ARG A 45 -35.47 -7.25 0.07
N LEU A 46 -34.27 -6.69 0.18
CA LEU A 46 -34.06 -5.38 0.81
C LEU A 46 -34.43 -4.22 -0.12
N LEU A 47 -34.12 -4.33 -1.40
CA LEU A 47 -34.24 -3.26 -2.38
C LEU A 47 -34.96 -3.75 -3.65
N PRO A 48 -36.24 -4.22 -3.54
CA PRO A 48 -36.93 -4.92 -4.64
C PRO A 48 -37.07 -4.07 -5.91
N ARG A 49 -37.35 -2.78 -5.78
CA ARG A 49 -37.48 -1.91 -6.97
C ARG A 49 -36.11 -1.62 -7.61
N ILE A 50 -35.08 -1.42 -6.82
CA ILE A 50 -33.72 -1.25 -7.33
C ILE A 50 -33.25 -2.53 -8.02
N TYR A 51 -33.53 -3.69 -7.45
CA TYR A 51 -33.19 -4.98 -8.07
C TYR A 51 -33.86 -5.15 -9.46
N GLN A 52 -35.14 -4.81 -9.62
CA GLN A 52 -35.80 -4.83 -10.92
C GLN A 52 -35.07 -3.96 -11.95
N ILE A 53 -34.63 -2.77 -11.56
CA ILE A 53 -33.87 -1.87 -12.44
C ILE A 53 -32.53 -2.49 -12.81
N VAL A 54 -31.79 -3.03 -11.84
CA VAL A 54 -30.48 -3.68 -12.07
C VAL A 54 -30.61 -4.92 -12.93
N GLU A 55 -31.70 -5.70 -12.75
CA GLU A 55 -32.00 -6.87 -13.57
C GLU A 55 -32.25 -6.48 -15.05
N GLU A 56 -32.96 -5.41 -15.31
CA GLU A 56 -33.18 -4.92 -16.69
C GLU A 56 -31.88 -4.32 -17.29
N ILE A 57 -31.09 -3.61 -16.49
CA ILE A 57 -29.73 -3.15 -16.94
C ILE A 57 -28.89 -4.37 -17.33
N ASN A 58 -28.86 -5.40 -16.48
CA ASN A 58 -28.10 -6.62 -16.76
C ASN A 58 -28.60 -7.32 -18.02
N ARG A 59 -29.92 -7.46 -18.21
CA ARG A 59 -30.51 -8.10 -19.39
C ARG A 59 -30.04 -7.39 -20.66
N ARG A 60 -30.18 -6.07 -20.73
CA ARG A 60 -29.75 -5.27 -21.89
C ARG A 60 -28.25 -5.40 -22.15
N PHE A 61 -27.44 -5.28 -21.12
CA PHE A 61 -25.99 -5.39 -21.24
C PHE A 61 -25.52 -6.78 -21.70
N VAL A 62 -26.14 -7.84 -21.21
CA VAL A 62 -25.87 -9.22 -21.66
C VAL A 62 -26.22 -9.39 -23.15
N GLU A 63 -27.27 -8.76 -23.63
CA GLU A 63 -27.60 -8.76 -25.07
C GLU A 63 -26.53 -8.06 -25.90
N GLU A 64 -25.99 -6.93 -25.41
CA GLU A 64 -24.89 -6.22 -26.06
C GLU A 64 -23.60 -7.09 -26.12
N ILE A 65 -23.26 -7.78 -25.00
CA ILE A 65 -22.12 -8.71 -24.98
C ILE A 65 -22.31 -9.82 -26.01
N LYS A 66 -23.50 -10.46 -26.05
CA LYS A 66 -23.81 -11.54 -27.00
C LYS A 66 -23.78 -11.07 -28.45
N ALA A 67 -24.22 -9.85 -28.72
CA ALA A 67 -24.17 -9.27 -30.06
C ALA A 67 -22.73 -8.98 -30.51
N LYS A 68 -21.89 -8.47 -29.62
CA LYS A 68 -20.49 -8.17 -29.93
C LYS A 68 -19.58 -9.42 -29.95
N TYR A 69 -19.89 -10.40 -29.11
CA TYR A 69 -19.10 -11.63 -28.96
C TYR A 69 -20.01 -12.89 -29.05
N PRO A 70 -20.51 -13.23 -30.25
CA PRO A 70 -21.42 -14.34 -30.42
C PRO A 70 -20.83 -15.68 -29.94
N GLY A 71 -21.56 -16.38 -29.06
CA GLY A 71 -21.14 -17.70 -28.54
C GLY A 71 -20.16 -17.69 -27.37
N ASP A 72 -19.59 -16.54 -27.00
CA ASP A 72 -18.64 -16.42 -25.90
C ASP A 72 -19.33 -16.36 -24.53
N GLN A 73 -19.64 -17.53 -23.98
CA GLN A 73 -20.29 -17.63 -22.66
C GLN A 73 -19.36 -17.19 -21.51
N GLU A 74 -18.04 -17.29 -21.69
CA GLU A 74 -17.07 -16.91 -20.68
C GLU A 74 -17.04 -15.38 -20.50
N LYS A 75 -17.09 -14.61 -21.59
CA LYS A 75 -17.25 -13.14 -21.51
C LYS A 75 -18.57 -12.76 -20.86
N VAL A 76 -19.66 -13.46 -21.17
CA VAL A 76 -20.96 -13.22 -20.48
C VAL A 76 -20.81 -13.47 -18.98
N ARG A 77 -20.22 -14.60 -18.56
CA ARG A 77 -20.03 -14.95 -17.16
C ARG A 77 -19.20 -13.90 -16.41
N LYS A 78 -18.13 -13.42 -17.02
CA LYS A 78 -17.20 -12.43 -16.41
C LYS A 78 -17.85 -11.04 -16.30
N MET A 79 -18.48 -10.58 -17.37
CA MET A 79 -18.91 -9.19 -17.51
C MET A 79 -20.34 -8.95 -17.00
N ALA A 80 -21.23 -9.96 -16.97
CA ALA A 80 -22.59 -9.78 -16.50
C ALA A 80 -22.63 -9.20 -15.08
N ILE A 81 -23.58 -8.30 -14.83
CA ILE A 81 -23.83 -7.67 -13.53
C ILE A 81 -24.42 -8.69 -12.56
N ILE A 82 -25.34 -9.51 -13.05
CA ILE A 82 -25.99 -10.59 -12.29
C ILE A 82 -25.56 -11.92 -12.89
N TYR A 83 -24.83 -12.71 -12.09
CA TYR A 83 -24.40 -14.05 -12.48
C TYR A 83 -24.09 -14.90 -11.23
N ASP A 84 -24.23 -16.22 -11.30
CA ASP A 84 -23.97 -17.18 -10.22
C ASP A 84 -24.66 -16.80 -8.89
N GLY A 85 -25.91 -16.33 -8.95
CA GLY A 85 -26.69 -15.97 -7.77
C GLY A 85 -26.24 -14.68 -7.08
N GLN A 86 -25.41 -13.86 -7.72
CA GLN A 86 -24.84 -12.64 -7.15
C GLN A 86 -25.02 -11.41 -8.04
N VAL A 87 -25.13 -10.25 -7.42
CA VAL A 87 -25.03 -8.93 -8.05
C VAL A 87 -23.60 -8.43 -7.87
N LYS A 88 -22.88 -8.22 -8.97
CA LYS A 88 -21.48 -7.75 -9.00
C LYS A 88 -21.46 -6.22 -9.09
N MET A 89 -21.15 -5.55 -7.99
CA MET A 89 -21.29 -4.10 -7.89
C MET A 89 -20.26 -3.34 -8.77
N ALA A 90 -19.05 -3.84 -8.91
CA ALA A 90 -18.06 -3.25 -9.81
C ALA A 90 -18.52 -3.33 -11.27
N ASN A 91 -19.09 -4.46 -11.70
CA ASN A 91 -19.60 -4.62 -13.06
C ASN A 91 -20.73 -3.62 -13.33
N LEU A 92 -21.65 -3.47 -12.37
CA LEU A 92 -22.71 -2.47 -12.45
C LEU A 92 -22.16 -1.04 -12.59
N ALA A 93 -21.17 -0.70 -11.77
CA ALA A 93 -20.53 0.63 -11.79
C ALA A 93 -19.83 0.93 -13.12
N ILE A 94 -19.13 -0.06 -13.71
CA ILE A 94 -18.47 0.07 -15.01
C ILE A 94 -19.50 0.29 -16.13
N VAL A 95 -20.60 -0.48 -16.12
CA VAL A 95 -21.63 -0.39 -17.13
C VAL A 95 -22.36 0.95 -17.05
N ALA A 96 -22.76 1.36 -15.84
CA ALA A 96 -23.54 2.58 -15.61
C ALA A 96 -22.71 3.87 -15.62
N GLY A 97 -21.41 3.82 -15.39
CA GLY A 97 -20.56 5.00 -15.38
C GLY A 97 -20.01 5.38 -16.76
N TYR A 98 -19.80 6.68 -17.00
CA TYR A 98 -19.18 7.15 -18.24
C TYR A 98 -17.64 7.10 -18.19
N SER A 99 -17.05 7.00 -17.01
CA SER A 99 -15.60 6.94 -16.80
C SER A 99 -15.25 5.91 -15.74
N VAL A 100 -14.17 5.17 -15.99
CA VAL A 100 -13.58 4.18 -15.08
C VAL A 100 -12.11 4.52 -14.93
N ASN A 101 -11.67 4.89 -13.73
CA ASN A 101 -10.26 5.16 -13.53
C ASN A 101 -9.61 4.26 -12.48
N GLY A 102 -8.33 3.93 -12.75
CA GLY A 102 -7.41 3.44 -11.74
C GLY A 102 -6.78 4.61 -10.97
N VAL A 103 -5.99 4.30 -9.93
CA VAL A 103 -5.46 5.27 -8.96
C VAL A 103 -3.92 5.33 -8.92
N ALA A 104 -3.25 4.67 -9.84
CA ALA A 104 -1.84 4.76 -10.19
C ALA A 104 -1.66 4.26 -11.64
N LYS A 105 -0.58 4.67 -12.32
CA LYS A 105 -0.34 4.26 -13.71
C LYS A 105 -0.28 2.75 -13.87
N LEU A 106 0.54 2.07 -13.05
CA LEU A 106 0.64 0.61 -13.09
C LEU A 106 -0.71 -0.06 -12.79
N HIS A 107 -1.43 0.40 -11.78
CA HIS A 107 -2.76 -0.11 -11.46
C HIS A 107 -3.71 -0.03 -12.66
N THR A 108 -3.75 1.10 -13.32
CA THR A 108 -4.61 1.31 -14.50
C THR A 108 -4.24 0.35 -15.64
N GLU A 109 -2.95 0.10 -15.86
CA GLU A 109 -2.51 -0.86 -16.87
C GLU A 109 -2.86 -2.31 -16.51
N ILE A 110 -2.78 -2.69 -15.23
CA ILE A 110 -3.23 -4.00 -14.74
C ILE A 110 -4.74 -4.17 -14.94
N LEU A 111 -5.54 -3.13 -14.63
CA LEU A 111 -6.98 -3.17 -14.87
C LEU A 111 -7.29 -3.38 -16.36
N LYS A 112 -6.64 -2.64 -17.26
CA LYS A 112 -6.86 -2.74 -18.72
C LYS A 112 -6.42 -4.08 -19.31
N LYS A 113 -5.29 -4.64 -18.85
CA LYS A 113 -4.67 -5.81 -19.48
C LYS A 113 -5.09 -7.14 -18.84
N GLN A 114 -5.63 -7.10 -17.60
CA GLN A 114 -5.91 -8.29 -16.82
C GLN A 114 -7.28 -8.25 -16.16
N GLU A 115 -7.44 -7.54 -15.04
CA GLU A 115 -8.61 -7.65 -14.16
C GLU A 115 -9.93 -7.22 -14.84
N LEU A 116 -9.90 -6.17 -15.63
CA LEU A 116 -11.06 -5.63 -16.35
C LEU A 116 -10.86 -5.64 -17.87
N ARG A 117 -10.00 -6.54 -18.36
CA ARG A 117 -9.62 -6.63 -19.77
C ARG A 117 -10.82 -6.71 -20.69
N ASP A 118 -11.79 -7.58 -20.40
CA ASP A 118 -12.98 -7.77 -21.23
C ASP A 118 -13.82 -6.49 -21.32
N PHE A 119 -13.93 -5.72 -20.22
CA PHE A 119 -14.57 -4.40 -20.22
C PHE A 119 -13.77 -3.37 -21.02
N TYR A 120 -12.43 -3.37 -20.87
CA TYR A 120 -11.57 -2.47 -21.63
C TYR A 120 -11.64 -2.74 -23.13
N GLU A 121 -11.62 -4.00 -23.56
CA GLU A 121 -11.81 -4.38 -24.96
C GLU A 121 -13.17 -3.95 -25.52
N MET A 122 -14.21 -3.92 -24.68
CA MET A 122 -15.57 -3.53 -25.07
C MET A 122 -15.79 -2.02 -25.09
N MET A 123 -15.20 -1.28 -24.12
CA MET A 123 -15.44 0.14 -23.85
C MET A 123 -14.13 0.86 -23.49
N PRO A 124 -13.10 0.87 -24.40
CA PRO A 124 -11.77 1.40 -24.08
C PRO A 124 -11.78 2.89 -23.71
N GLU A 125 -12.71 3.65 -24.28
CA GLU A 125 -12.87 5.10 -24.06
C GLU A 125 -13.20 5.47 -22.61
N LYS A 126 -13.77 4.56 -21.83
CA LYS A 126 -14.09 4.80 -20.42
C LYS A 126 -12.85 4.79 -19.53
N PHE A 127 -11.77 4.09 -19.91
CA PHE A 127 -10.65 3.78 -19.01
C PHE A 127 -9.56 4.84 -19.03
N ASN A 128 -9.26 5.37 -17.84
CA ASN A 128 -8.20 6.37 -17.65
C ASN A 128 -7.51 6.21 -16.29
N ASN A 129 -6.45 6.99 -16.07
CA ASN A 129 -5.72 7.00 -14.80
C ASN A 129 -5.84 8.35 -14.11
N LYS A 130 -6.10 8.32 -12.79
CA LYS A 130 -5.95 9.47 -11.91
C LYS A 130 -5.12 9.03 -10.70
N THR A 131 -3.82 9.33 -10.75
CA THR A 131 -2.92 8.97 -9.66
C THR A 131 -3.36 9.65 -8.38
N ASN A 132 -3.47 8.87 -7.29
CA ASN A 132 -3.82 9.38 -5.97
C ASN A 132 -2.87 10.50 -5.53
N GLY A 133 -3.36 11.33 -4.61
CA GLY A 133 -2.58 12.35 -3.94
C GLY A 133 -2.97 12.47 -2.47
N ILE A 134 -2.19 13.26 -1.74
CA ILE A 134 -2.35 13.55 -0.33
C ILE A 134 -2.39 15.05 -0.09
N THR A 135 -3.03 15.50 0.99
CA THR A 135 -3.02 16.91 1.34
C THR A 135 -1.77 17.26 2.15
N GLN A 136 -0.94 18.15 1.61
CA GLN A 136 0.23 18.71 2.27
C GLN A 136 -0.12 19.53 3.52
N ARG A 137 -1.32 20.07 3.58
CA ARG A 137 -1.80 20.85 4.73
C ARG A 137 -1.87 20.00 5.99
N ARG A 138 -2.42 18.77 5.90
CA ARG A 138 -2.43 17.84 7.01
C ARG A 138 -1.09 17.12 7.19
N PHE A 139 -0.55 16.51 6.11
CA PHE A 139 0.55 15.54 6.22
C PHE A 139 1.95 16.17 6.19
N LEU A 140 2.07 17.49 6.02
CA LEU A 140 3.31 18.23 6.19
C LEU A 140 3.11 19.42 7.13
N LYS A 141 2.29 20.43 6.75
CA LYS A 141 2.16 21.67 7.51
C LYS A 141 1.71 21.43 8.95
N HIS A 142 0.68 20.62 9.16
CA HIS A 142 0.16 20.28 10.48
C HIS A 142 0.99 19.20 11.20
N ALA A 143 1.32 18.12 10.50
CA ALA A 143 1.97 16.95 11.09
C ALA A 143 3.44 17.19 11.47
N ASN A 144 4.15 18.03 10.70
CA ASN A 144 5.59 18.29 10.82
C ASN A 144 5.89 19.80 10.75
N PRO A 145 5.48 20.58 11.77
CA PRO A 145 5.67 22.02 11.75
C PRO A 145 7.13 22.43 11.63
N LEU A 146 8.07 21.68 12.24
CA LEU A 146 9.49 22.00 12.14
C LEU A 146 10.01 21.95 10.69
N LEU A 147 9.59 20.94 9.92
CA LEU A 147 9.94 20.84 8.50
C LEU A 147 9.20 21.89 7.68
N SER A 148 7.93 22.13 7.98
CA SER A 148 7.11 23.15 7.34
C SER A 148 7.72 24.55 7.47
N ASP A 149 8.16 24.91 8.68
CA ASP A 149 8.76 26.22 8.95
C ASP A 149 10.09 26.36 8.21
N TRP A 150 10.94 25.32 8.22
CA TRP A 150 12.19 25.31 7.49
C TRP A 150 11.98 25.43 5.98
N ILE A 151 11.02 24.70 5.41
CA ILE A 151 10.67 24.82 3.97
C ILE A 151 10.24 26.26 3.65
N THR A 152 9.34 26.81 4.47
CA THR A 152 8.82 28.18 4.28
C THR A 152 9.93 29.22 4.36
N ASP A 153 10.91 29.04 5.26
CA ASP A 153 12.10 29.90 5.33
C ASP A 153 12.93 29.84 4.04
N LYS A 154 13.06 28.66 3.42
CA LYS A 154 13.88 28.48 2.21
C LYS A 154 13.20 28.91 0.91
N ILE A 155 11.91 28.66 0.74
CA ILE A 155 11.23 28.82 -0.56
C ILE A 155 9.94 29.65 -0.50
N GLY A 156 9.57 30.21 0.66
CA GLY A 156 8.29 30.90 0.87
C GLY A 156 7.17 29.91 1.15
N ASP A 157 5.96 30.42 1.44
CA ASP A 157 4.78 29.64 1.86
C ASP A 157 3.89 29.15 0.70
N GLY A 158 4.20 29.52 -0.53
CA GLY A 158 3.40 29.17 -1.72
C GLY A 158 3.19 27.65 -1.91
N TRP A 159 4.07 26.81 -1.37
CA TRP A 159 3.94 25.35 -1.42
C TRP A 159 2.69 24.82 -0.70
N VAL A 160 2.12 25.60 0.22
CA VAL A 160 0.92 25.20 0.98
C VAL A 160 -0.29 25.05 0.05
N THR A 161 -0.38 25.86 -0.98
CA THR A 161 -1.44 25.84 -1.99
C THR A 161 -1.00 25.26 -3.34
N ASP A 162 0.31 25.17 -3.57
CA ASP A 162 0.90 24.61 -4.77
C ASP A 162 2.13 23.76 -4.40
N LEU A 163 1.90 22.46 -4.18
CA LEU A 163 2.94 21.55 -3.70
C LEU A 163 4.09 21.37 -4.71
N SER A 164 3.89 21.70 -5.98
CA SER A 164 4.96 21.63 -6.99
C SER A 164 6.14 22.56 -6.66
N GLN A 165 5.91 23.61 -5.89
CA GLN A 165 6.94 24.54 -5.44
C GLN A 165 8.00 23.90 -4.54
N LEU A 166 7.75 22.71 -3.96
CA LEU A 166 8.77 21.97 -3.21
C LEU A 166 9.98 21.65 -4.07
N GLU A 167 9.85 21.59 -5.38
CA GLU A 167 10.99 21.36 -6.30
C GLU A 167 12.09 22.44 -6.16
N LYS A 168 11.75 23.64 -5.69
CA LYS A 168 12.73 24.70 -5.39
C LYS A 168 13.75 24.26 -4.30
N LEU A 169 13.40 23.28 -3.45
CA LEU A 169 14.32 22.71 -2.47
C LEU A 169 15.52 22.01 -3.11
N MET A 170 15.41 21.63 -4.39
CA MET A 170 16.56 21.07 -5.12
C MET A 170 17.76 22.00 -5.17
N LEU A 171 17.57 23.30 -5.01
CA LEU A 171 18.67 24.29 -4.90
C LEU A 171 19.53 24.10 -3.64
N TYR A 172 19.01 23.40 -2.63
CA TYR A 172 19.63 23.19 -1.33
C TYR A 172 20.11 21.76 -1.08
N VAL A 173 19.87 20.81 -2.01
CA VAL A 173 20.17 19.39 -1.78
C VAL A 173 21.66 19.07 -1.71
N ASP A 174 22.53 19.98 -2.15
CA ASP A 174 23.98 19.86 -2.05
C ASP A 174 24.58 20.82 -1.00
N ASP A 175 23.75 21.55 -0.25
CA ASP A 175 24.18 22.48 0.81
C ASP A 175 24.39 21.73 2.14
N PRO A 176 25.64 21.66 2.66
CA PRO A 176 25.92 20.98 3.94
C PRO A 176 25.13 21.57 5.13
N LYS A 177 24.81 22.87 5.11
CA LYS A 177 24.01 23.48 6.16
C LYS A 177 22.56 23.03 6.10
N ALA A 178 21.99 22.92 4.89
CA ALA A 178 20.65 22.38 4.70
C ALA A 178 20.57 20.91 5.13
N HIS A 179 21.62 20.09 4.83
CA HIS A 179 21.69 18.70 5.33
C HIS A 179 21.61 18.65 6.86
N GLN A 180 22.44 19.45 7.53
CA GLN A 180 22.47 19.51 9.00
C GLN A 180 21.11 19.91 9.59
N ASP A 181 20.50 20.96 9.04
CA ASP A 181 19.21 21.48 9.51
C ASP A 181 18.10 20.42 9.31
N PHE A 182 18.02 19.81 8.13
CA PHE A 182 17.02 18.79 7.80
C PHE A 182 17.16 17.56 8.71
N MET A 183 18.37 17.05 8.91
CA MET A 183 18.61 15.91 9.79
C MET A 183 18.37 16.24 11.26
N GLN A 184 18.61 17.48 11.70
CA GLN A 184 18.25 17.92 13.05
C GLN A 184 16.73 17.97 13.26
N ILE A 185 15.97 18.41 12.25
CA ILE A 185 14.51 18.35 12.27
C ILE A 185 14.02 16.91 12.37
N LYS A 186 14.58 16.01 11.54
CA LYS A 186 14.27 14.58 11.58
C LYS A 186 14.52 14.01 12.98
N TYR A 187 15.69 14.29 13.57
CA TYR A 187 16.03 13.85 14.92
C TYR A 187 15.01 14.32 15.98
N LYS A 188 14.59 15.58 15.95
CA LYS A 188 13.57 16.11 16.86
C LYS A 188 12.24 15.37 16.72
N ASN A 189 11.81 15.05 15.49
CA ASN A 189 10.62 14.25 15.25
C ASN A 189 10.78 12.81 15.76
N LYS A 190 11.96 12.21 15.62
CA LYS A 190 12.26 10.89 16.19
C LYS A 190 12.20 10.88 17.72
N VAL A 191 12.72 11.92 18.37
CA VAL A 191 12.58 12.12 19.83
C VAL A 191 11.09 12.21 20.23
N ARG A 192 10.28 12.96 19.46
CA ARG A 192 8.82 13.07 19.69
C ARG A 192 8.13 11.70 19.58
N LEU A 193 8.47 10.90 18.56
CA LEU A 193 7.91 9.56 18.39
C LEU A 193 8.42 8.60 19.46
N ALA A 194 9.70 8.65 19.84
CA ALA A 194 10.27 7.84 20.92
C ALA A 194 9.54 8.10 22.25
N LYS A 195 9.24 9.36 22.56
CA LYS A 195 8.43 9.73 23.73
C LYS A 195 7.03 9.12 23.65
N TYR A 196 6.35 9.24 22.50
CA TYR A 196 5.04 8.64 22.27
C TYR A 196 5.07 7.11 22.50
N ILE A 197 6.07 6.42 21.94
CA ILE A 197 6.26 4.97 22.09
C ILE A 197 6.47 4.62 23.58
N LYS A 198 7.29 5.37 24.30
CA LYS A 198 7.51 5.15 25.73
C LYS A 198 6.22 5.28 26.53
N GLU A 199 5.42 6.32 26.26
CA GLU A 199 4.17 6.59 26.98
C GLU A 199 3.07 5.55 26.69
N HIS A 200 3.00 5.04 25.46
CA HIS A 200 1.90 4.14 25.03
C HIS A 200 2.28 2.66 25.02
N ASN A 201 3.54 2.35 24.76
CA ASN A 201 4.03 0.97 24.64
C ASN A 201 4.98 0.56 25.78
N GLY A 202 5.45 1.51 26.59
CA GLY A 202 6.42 1.25 27.65
C GLY A 202 7.84 0.92 27.17
N ILE A 203 8.11 1.06 25.86
CA ILE A 203 9.37 0.65 25.23
C ILE A 203 10.28 1.88 25.07
N ASP A 204 11.53 1.76 25.51
CA ASP A 204 12.56 2.75 25.24
C ASP A 204 13.19 2.47 23.86
N VAL A 205 13.17 3.46 22.99
CA VAL A 205 13.81 3.42 21.67
C VAL A 205 14.83 4.53 21.53
N ASP A 206 15.94 4.24 20.88
CA ASP A 206 17.01 5.24 20.61
C ASP A 206 16.64 6.06 19.38
N PRO A 207 16.49 7.40 19.51
CA PRO A 207 16.25 8.27 18.36
C PRO A 207 17.41 8.31 17.34
N ASN A 208 18.60 7.83 17.69
CA ASN A 208 19.73 7.72 16.76
C ASN A 208 19.65 6.44 15.90
N SER A 209 18.84 5.44 16.29
CA SER A 209 18.63 4.24 15.49
C SER A 209 17.87 4.58 14.20
N ILE A 210 18.00 3.77 13.15
CA ILE A 210 17.15 3.90 11.96
C ILE A 210 15.70 3.60 12.36
N PHE A 211 14.76 4.51 12.10
CA PHE A 211 13.34 4.28 12.26
C PHE A 211 12.76 3.68 10.97
N ASP A 212 12.63 2.37 10.98
CA ASP A 212 12.12 1.54 9.88
C ASP A 212 10.63 1.27 10.11
N VAL A 213 9.76 1.78 9.24
CA VAL A 213 8.34 1.95 9.55
C VAL A 213 7.44 1.28 8.54
N GLN A 214 6.59 0.36 9.03
CA GLN A 214 5.51 -0.25 8.27
C GLN A 214 4.17 -0.05 8.97
N VAL A 215 3.45 1.02 8.60
CA VAL A 215 2.14 1.35 9.18
C VAL A 215 1.06 1.39 8.10
N LYS A 216 0.20 0.39 8.12
CA LYS A 216 -0.90 0.18 7.15
C LYS A 216 -1.85 -0.92 7.66
N ARG A 217 -3.06 -1.05 7.08
CA ARG A 217 -3.92 -2.20 7.37
C ARG A 217 -3.14 -3.49 7.16
N LEU A 218 -3.34 -4.48 8.05
CA LEU A 218 -2.72 -5.77 7.87
C LEU A 218 -3.47 -6.57 6.82
N HIS A 219 -2.73 -6.97 5.80
CA HIS A 219 -3.19 -7.89 4.76
C HIS A 219 -1.98 -8.69 4.27
N GLU A 220 -2.18 -9.96 3.89
CA GLU A 220 -1.07 -10.83 3.49
C GLU A 220 -0.28 -10.25 2.30
N TYR A 221 -0.95 -9.64 1.30
CA TYR A 221 -0.24 -9.06 0.15
C TYR A 221 0.64 -7.85 0.50
N LYS A 222 0.38 -7.15 1.62
CA LYS A 222 1.21 -6.04 2.11
C LYS A 222 2.48 -6.51 2.81
N ARG A 223 2.57 -7.78 3.06
CA ARG A 223 3.74 -8.56 3.51
C ARG A 223 4.38 -8.09 4.82
N GLN A 224 3.59 -7.66 5.80
CA GLN A 224 4.11 -7.45 7.16
C GLN A 224 4.81 -8.72 7.67
N LEU A 225 4.37 -9.89 7.21
CA LEU A 225 5.02 -11.16 7.51
C LEU A 225 6.45 -11.22 6.98
N LEU A 226 6.74 -10.74 5.76
CA LEU A 226 8.10 -10.65 5.22
C LEU A 226 9.01 -9.81 6.13
N ASN A 227 8.52 -8.67 6.58
CA ASN A 227 9.27 -7.77 7.47
C ASN A 227 9.58 -8.45 8.81
N ILE A 228 8.59 -9.04 9.48
CA ILE A 228 8.85 -9.66 10.79
C ILE A 228 9.73 -10.92 10.68
N LEU A 229 9.62 -11.72 9.62
CA LEU A 229 10.52 -12.84 9.37
C LEU A 229 11.96 -12.35 9.15
N HIS A 230 12.15 -11.22 8.47
CA HIS A 230 13.47 -10.60 8.33
C HIS A 230 14.02 -10.10 9.68
N VAL A 231 13.18 -9.53 10.54
CA VAL A 231 13.59 -9.15 11.91
C VAL A 231 14.06 -10.39 12.69
N MET A 232 13.34 -11.51 12.60
CA MET A 232 13.75 -12.78 13.20
C MET A 232 15.10 -13.27 12.63
N TYR A 233 15.28 -13.16 11.32
CA TYR A 233 16.54 -13.46 10.64
C TYR A 233 17.70 -12.60 11.18
N LEU A 234 17.54 -11.28 11.24
CA LEU A 234 18.55 -10.37 11.80
C LEU A 234 18.89 -10.70 13.27
N TYR A 235 17.86 -10.96 14.06
CA TYR A 235 18.05 -11.39 15.45
C TYR A 235 18.93 -12.65 15.55
N ASN A 236 18.69 -13.63 14.67
CA ASN A 236 19.52 -14.83 14.61
C ASN A 236 20.94 -14.54 14.20
N GLN A 237 21.18 -13.61 13.25
CA GLN A 237 22.53 -13.18 12.85
C GLN A 237 23.29 -12.57 14.05
N ILE A 238 22.65 -11.67 14.78
CA ILE A 238 23.25 -11.02 15.97
C ILE A 238 23.52 -12.06 17.07
N LYS A 239 22.62 -13.03 17.29
CA LYS A 239 22.83 -14.10 18.30
C LYS A 239 24.00 -15.02 17.94
N ARG A 240 24.23 -15.28 16.65
CA ARG A 240 25.35 -16.08 16.16
C ARG A 240 26.67 -15.28 16.20
N ASN A 241 26.61 -13.97 15.95
CA ASN A 241 27.73 -13.05 15.99
C ASN A 241 27.38 -11.77 16.75
N PRO A 242 27.68 -11.68 18.07
CA PRO A 242 27.38 -10.50 18.88
C PRO A 242 28.03 -9.18 18.36
N ASP A 243 29.08 -9.31 17.56
CA ASP A 243 29.77 -8.16 16.93
C ASP A 243 29.25 -7.88 15.51
N TYR A 244 28.10 -8.47 15.14
CA TYR A 244 27.46 -8.21 13.85
C TYR A 244 27.36 -6.70 13.58
N ASP A 245 28.02 -6.24 12.52
CA ASP A 245 28.12 -4.81 12.19
C ASP A 245 26.83 -4.33 11.52
N MET A 246 26.04 -3.58 12.26
CA MET A 246 24.83 -2.90 11.76
C MET A 246 24.57 -1.60 12.52
N VAL A 247 23.95 -0.65 11.86
CA VAL A 247 23.40 0.52 12.53
C VAL A 247 22.21 0.08 13.37
N PRO A 248 22.09 0.50 14.66
CA PRO A 248 20.91 0.19 15.46
C PRO A 248 19.62 0.55 14.74
N ARG A 249 18.62 -0.34 14.80
CA ARG A 249 17.37 -0.18 14.06
C ARG A 249 16.15 -0.44 14.93
N THR A 250 15.19 0.46 14.84
CA THR A 250 13.89 0.33 15.46
C THR A 250 12.86 0.03 14.39
N PHE A 251 12.33 -1.20 14.35
CA PHE A 251 11.25 -1.62 13.48
C PHE A 251 9.92 -1.23 14.11
N ILE A 252 9.18 -0.35 13.44
CA ILE A 252 7.93 0.20 13.94
C ILE A 252 6.78 -0.28 13.05
N PHE A 253 5.92 -1.12 13.62
CA PHE A 253 4.71 -1.60 13.00
C PHE A 253 3.49 -0.86 13.53
N GLY A 254 2.46 -0.74 12.70
CA GLY A 254 1.15 -0.27 13.10
C GLY A 254 0.11 -0.79 12.13
N ALA A 255 -0.87 -1.54 12.63
CA ALA A 255 -1.84 -2.19 11.77
C ALA A 255 -3.17 -2.42 12.49
N LYS A 256 -4.22 -2.67 11.68
CA LYS A 256 -5.49 -3.26 12.10
C LYS A 256 -5.84 -4.37 11.13
N ALA A 257 -6.32 -5.50 11.66
CA ALA A 257 -6.83 -6.63 10.88
C ALA A 257 -8.36 -6.65 10.92
N ALA A 258 -8.99 -7.14 9.87
CA ALA A 258 -10.42 -7.47 9.89
C ALA A 258 -10.69 -8.57 10.92
N ALA A 259 -11.82 -8.51 11.60
CA ALA A 259 -12.15 -9.39 12.73
C ALA A 259 -12.10 -10.89 12.38
N GLY A 260 -12.53 -11.26 11.17
CA GLY A 260 -12.52 -12.64 10.66
C GLY A 260 -11.20 -13.08 10.02
N TYR A 261 -10.23 -12.20 9.84
CA TYR A 261 -8.98 -12.49 9.11
C TYR A 261 -7.94 -13.15 10.03
N LYS A 262 -8.02 -14.48 10.18
CA LYS A 262 -7.22 -15.26 11.13
C LYS A 262 -5.72 -15.05 10.96
N ILE A 263 -5.14 -15.27 9.77
CA ILE A 263 -3.70 -15.14 9.51
C ILE A 263 -3.22 -13.71 9.77
N ALA A 264 -4.01 -12.69 9.44
CA ALA A 264 -3.68 -11.31 9.73
C ALA A 264 -3.57 -11.06 11.25
N LYS A 265 -4.49 -11.58 12.04
CA LYS A 265 -4.42 -11.49 13.51
C LYS A 265 -3.25 -12.27 14.09
N GLN A 266 -2.95 -13.46 13.55
CA GLN A 266 -1.77 -14.24 13.93
C GLN A 266 -0.47 -13.51 13.60
N THR A 267 -0.40 -12.80 12.47
CA THR A 267 0.77 -11.97 12.11
C THR A 267 0.98 -10.84 13.13
N ILE A 268 -0.09 -10.14 13.56
CA ILE A 268 0.00 -9.13 14.63
C ILE A 268 0.51 -9.78 15.93
N LYS A 269 0.00 -10.94 16.27
CA LYS A 269 0.43 -11.69 17.47
C LYS A 269 1.90 -12.08 17.37
N LEU A 270 2.37 -12.55 16.20
CA LEU A 270 3.77 -12.87 15.95
C LEU A 270 4.66 -11.64 16.16
N ILE A 271 4.31 -10.49 15.57
CA ILE A 271 5.08 -9.25 15.75
C ILE A 271 5.23 -8.91 17.23
N ASN A 272 4.16 -8.98 18.01
CA ASN A 272 4.20 -8.69 19.45
C ASN A 272 5.03 -9.73 20.24
N ASN A 273 4.93 -11.01 19.90
CA ASN A 273 5.71 -12.05 20.58
C ASN A 273 7.20 -11.93 20.26
N VAL A 274 7.57 -11.65 18.99
CA VAL A 274 8.93 -11.36 18.56
C VAL A 274 9.47 -10.10 19.27
N ALA A 275 8.66 -9.03 19.33
CA ALA A 275 8.99 -7.82 20.05
C ALA A 275 9.31 -8.09 21.53
N ASN A 276 8.49 -8.90 22.20
CA ASN A 276 8.71 -9.26 23.59
C ASN A 276 10.04 -10.01 23.80
N VAL A 277 10.37 -10.95 22.94
CA VAL A 277 11.64 -11.69 23.02
C VAL A 277 12.83 -10.76 22.76
N ILE A 278 12.82 -10.02 21.65
CA ILE A 278 13.94 -9.20 21.20
C ILE A 278 14.20 -8.02 22.13
N ASN A 279 13.15 -7.31 22.54
CA ASN A 279 13.29 -6.10 23.36
C ASN A 279 13.81 -6.37 24.76
N ASN A 280 13.62 -7.60 25.27
CA ASN A 280 14.10 -8.02 26.60
C ASN A 280 15.43 -8.78 26.55
N ASP A 281 16.02 -9.02 25.38
CA ASP A 281 17.32 -9.68 25.26
C ASP A 281 18.47 -8.68 25.37
N ALA A 282 19.06 -8.59 26.54
CA ALA A 282 20.21 -7.70 26.78
C ALA A 282 21.47 -8.10 25.97
N SER A 283 21.58 -9.36 25.52
CA SER A 283 22.76 -9.85 24.80
C SER A 283 22.96 -9.20 23.42
N ILE A 284 21.90 -8.69 22.80
CA ILE A 284 21.97 -7.99 21.51
C ILE A 284 22.31 -6.52 21.64
N LYS A 285 22.53 -6.01 22.87
CA LYS A 285 22.97 -4.63 23.15
C LYS A 285 22.09 -3.55 22.52
N GLY A 286 20.80 -3.82 22.38
CA GLY A 286 19.84 -2.87 21.79
C GLY A 286 19.98 -2.62 20.28
N LYS A 287 20.74 -3.45 19.55
CA LYS A 287 20.90 -3.31 18.09
C LYS A 287 19.58 -3.35 17.32
N ILE A 288 18.60 -4.09 17.83
CA ILE A 288 17.23 -4.14 17.29
C ILE A 288 16.24 -3.82 18.39
N LYS A 289 15.24 -3.00 18.04
CA LYS A 289 14.00 -2.83 18.80
C LYS A 289 12.82 -3.07 17.88
N VAL A 290 11.75 -3.66 18.40
CA VAL A 290 10.50 -3.90 17.67
C VAL A 290 9.36 -3.28 18.45
N VAL A 291 8.57 -2.46 17.77
CA VAL A 291 7.42 -1.75 18.35
C VAL A 291 6.20 -2.01 17.51
N PHE A 292 5.08 -2.33 18.14
CA PHE A 292 3.77 -2.37 17.50
C PHE A 292 2.89 -1.26 18.07
N ILE A 293 2.66 -0.19 17.29
CA ILE A 293 1.81 0.94 17.70
C ILE A 293 0.35 0.52 17.54
N GLU A 294 -0.37 0.52 18.65
CA GLU A 294 -1.78 0.15 18.69
C GLU A 294 -2.66 1.16 17.96
N ASN A 295 -3.79 0.64 17.45
CA ASN A 295 -4.86 1.46 16.88
C ASN A 295 -4.35 2.51 15.89
N TYR A 296 -3.49 2.09 14.95
CA TYR A 296 -2.98 2.97 13.90
C TYR A 296 -4.12 3.70 13.19
N ARG A 297 -4.04 5.02 13.16
CA ARG A 297 -5.02 5.94 12.58
C ARG A 297 -4.34 7.25 12.17
N VAL A 298 -5.08 8.17 11.55
CA VAL A 298 -4.53 9.44 11.04
C VAL A 298 -3.76 10.21 12.12
N SER A 299 -4.31 10.34 13.32
CA SER A 299 -3.72 11.17 14.37
C SER A 299 -2.36 10.66 14.89
N ASN A 300 -2.14 9.34 15.04
CA ASN A 300 -0.81 8.83 15.38
C ASN A 300 0.08 8.69 14.13
N GLY A 301 -0.52 8.51 12.95
CA GLY A 301 0.19 8.55 11.68
C GLY A 301 0.94 9.86 11.45
N GLU A 302 0.37 10.99 11.84
CA GLU A 302 1.00 12.31 11.72
C GLU A 302 2.35 12.39 12.44
N ILE A 303 2.47 11.80 13.63
CA ILE A 303 3.74 11.74 14.36
C ILE A 303 4.71 10.74 13.70
N ILE A 304 4.18 9.60 13.23
CA ILE A 304 4.97 8.52 12.65
C ILE A 304 5.59 8.95 11.31
N PHE A 305 4.81 9.57 10.40
CA PHE A 305 5.33 9.99 9.09
C PHE A 305 6.47 11.00 9.22
N ALA A 306 6.37 11.94 10.16
CA ALA A 306 7.39 12.95 10.39
C ALA A 306 8.72 12.35 10.89
N ALA A 307 8.67 11.24 11.62
CA ALA A 307 9.82 10.64 12.28
C ALA A 307 10.51 9.51 11.50
N ALA A 308 9.86 8.93 10.49
CA ALA A 308 10.39 7.78 9.77
C ALA A 308 11.64 8.12 8.96
N ASP A 309 12.62 7.21 8.98
CA ASP A 309 13.78 7.22 8.09
C ASP A 309 13.49 6.33 6.86
N VAL A 310 12.88 5.18 7.06
CA VAL A 310 12.56 4.19 6.03
C VAL A 310 11.06 3.95 5.99
N SER A 311 10.50 4.00 4.80
CA SER A 311 9.10 3.73 4.49
C SER A 311 8.97 2.36 3.84
N GLU A 312 8.42 1.40 4.57
CA GLU A 312 8.19 0.03 4.11
C GLU A 312 6.98 -0.07 3.19
N GLN A 313 7.24 -0.21 1.89
CA GLN A 313 6.23 -0.30 0.83
C GLN A 313 6.43 -1.59 0.03
N ILE A 314 6.38 -2.72 0.75
CA ILE A 314 6.87 -4.04 0.35
C ILE A 314 5.76 -5.00 -0.09
N SER A 315 4.64 -4.50 -0.61
CA SER A 315 3.59 -5.34 -1.19
C SER A 315 4.14 -6.29 -2.25
N THR A 316 3.51 -7.44 -2.42
CA THR A 316 3.77 -8.27 -3.59
C THR A 316 3.46 -7.45 -4.83
N ALA A 317 4.39 -7.38 -5.78
CA ALA A 317 4.20 -6.59 -7.00
C ALA A 317 2.92 -7.01 -7.73
N SER A 318 2.22 -6.08 -8.33
CA SER A 318 0.89 -6.21 -8.93
C SER A 318 -0.31 -6.31 -7.97
N LYS A 319 -0.15 -6.11 -6.66
CA LYS A 319 -1.26 -6.29 -5.70
C LYS A 319 -1.72 -4.99 -5.04
N GLU A 320 -0.84 -4.01 -4.82
CA GLU A 320 -1.22 -2.70 -4.29
C GLU A 320 -1.67 -1.77 -5.42
N ALA A 321 -2.90 -1.30 -5.38
CA ALA A 321 -3.42 -0.40 -6.42
C ALA A 321 -2.63 0.91 -6.49
N SER A 322 -2.35 1.53 -5.37
CA SER A 322 -1.58 2.78 -5.28
C SER A 322 -0.78 2.87 -3.99
N GLY A 323 -1.45 2.79 -2.84
CA GLY A 323 -0.94 3.29 -1.58
C GLY A 323 -1.00 4.83 -1.53
N THR A 324 -1.08 5.36 -0.33
CA THR A 324 -0.95 6.81 -0.03
C THR A 324 0.00 7.05 1.13
N GLY A 325 0.27 6.03 1.94
CA GLY A 325 1.30 6.08 2.98
C GLY A 325 2.68 6.36 2.41
N ASN A 326 3.03 5.73 1.28
CA ASN A 326 4.26 5.97 0.54
C ASN A 326 4.47 7.47 0.22
N MET A 327 3.43 8.16 -0.25
CA MET A 327 3.48 9.61 -0.55
C MET A 327 3.67 10.46 0.72
N LYS A 328 3.04 10.08 1.84
CA LYS A 328 3.15 10.78 3.14
C LYS A 328 4.56 10.66 3.71
N PHE A 329 5.15 9.49 3.64
CA PHE A 329 6.54 9.25 4.04
C PHE A 329 7.51 10.01 3.15
N MET A 330 7.37 9.93 1.82
CA MET A 330 8.17 10.68 0.85
C MET A 330 8.15 12.18 1.15
N LEU A 331 6.98 12.75 1.36
CA LEU A 331 6.78 14.17 1.67
C LEU A 331 7.51 14.59 2.96
N ASN A 332 7.67 13.69 3.92
CA ASN A 332 8.35 13.92 5.19
C ASN A 332 9.83 13.45 5.19
N GLY A 333 10.41 13.18 4.03
CA GLY A 333 11.82 12.84 3.91
C GLY A 333 12.15 11.46 4.48
N ALA A 334 11.38 10.43 4.11
CA ALA A 334 11.73 9.04 4.31
C ALA A 334 12.07 8.39 2.96
N ILE A 335 13.06 7.50 2.94
CA ILE A 335 13.37 6.71 1.75
C ILE A 335 12.33 5.60 1.57
N THR A 336 11.85 5.41 0.36
CA THR A 336 10.99 4.26 0.03
C THR A 336 11.83 3.00 -0.11
N LEU A 337 11.63 2.04 0.78
CA LEU A 337 12.06 0.65 0.62
C LEU A 337 10.86 -0.15 0.15
N GLY A 338 10.90 -0.67 -1.07
CA GLY A 338 9.69 -1.28 -1.62
C GLY A 338 9.90 -2.08 -2.90
N THR A 339 8.78 -2.56 -3.41
CA THR A 339 8.68 -3.22 -4.71
C THR A 339 8.19 -2.22 -5.76
N MET A 340 8.40 -2.55 -7.05
CA MET A 340 7.85 -1.76 -8.16
C MET A 340 6.36 -2.08 -8.32
N ASP A 341 5.55 -1.53 -7.39
CA ASP A 341 4.12 -1.75 -7.28
C ASP A 341 3.37 -0.45 -6.95
N GLY A 342 2.14 -0.33 -7.38
CA GLY A 342 1.29 0.82 -7.11
C GLY A 342 1.95 2.14 -7.46
N ALA A 343 1.81 3.13 -6.57
CA ALA A 343 2.43 4.44 -6.74
C ALA A 343 3.95 4.47 -6.47
N ASN A 344 4.55 3.38 -5.95
CA ASN A 344 6.00 3.31 -5.78
C ASN A 344 6.72 3.49 -7.12
N VAL A 345 6.16 2.97 -8.22
CA VAL A 345 6.70 3.16 -9.57
C VAL A 345 6.82 4.64 -9.91
N GLU A 346 5.77 5.41 -9.63
CA GLU A 346 5.77 6.85 -9.90
C GLU A 346 6.67 7.61 -8.93
N ILE A 347 6.77 7.19 -7.66
CA ILE A 347 7.72 7.76 -6.69
C ILE A 347 9.16 7.58 -7.20
N VAL A 348 9.53 6.37 -7.61
CA VAL A 348 10.87 6.09 -8.14
C VAL A 348 11.17 6.92 -9.39
N ASN A 349 10.18 7.08 -10.27
CA ASN A 349 10.33 7.93 -11.47
C ASN A 349 10.57 9.41 -11.13
N GLU A 350 9.94 9.92 -10.06
CA GLU A 350 10.12 11.32 -9.64
C GLU A 350 11.47 11.54 -8.91
N VAL A 351 11.90 10.62 -8.06
CA VAL A 351 13.12 10.81 -7.25
C VAL A 351 14.39 10.28 -7.90
N GLY A 352 14.28 9.37 -8.86
CA GLY A 352 15.38 8.57 -9.40
C GLY A 352 15.63 7.30 -8.59
N ALA A 353 16.10 6.25 -9.27
CA ALA A 353 16.34 4.94 -8.65
C ALA A 353 17.38 4.98 -7.51
N GLU A 354 18.30 5.91 -7.57
CA GLU A 354 19.33 6.15 -6.53
C GLU A 354 18.75 6.71 -5.24
N ASN A 355 17.56 7.30 -5.26
CA ASN A 355 16.90 7.91 -4.09
C ASN A 355 15.75 7.05 -3.51
N ALA A 356 15.66 5.80 -3.95
CA ALA A 356 14.79 4.76 -3.41
C ALA A 356 15.61 3.49 -3.16
N GLN A 357 15.01 2.49 -2.53
CA GLN A 357 15.60 1.16 -2.39
C GLN A 357 14.58 0.12 -2.85
N ILE A 358 14.78 -0.43 -4.04
CA ILE A 358 13.84 -1.36 -4.67
C ILE A 358 14.39 -2.79 -4.60
N PHE A 359 13.48 -3.75 -4.43
CA PHE A 359 13.78 -5.18 -4.39
C PHE A 359 12.63 -6.02 -4.96
N GLY A 360 12.87 -7.33 -5.10
CA GLY A 360 11.85 -8.35 -5.35
C GLY A 360 11.42 -8.47 -6.80
N LEU A 361 10.46 -9.36 -7.00
CA LEU A 361 9.87 -9.65 -8.29
C LEU A 361 9.17 -8.42 -8.89
N SER A 362 9.24 -8.29 -10.20
CA SER A 362 8.41 -7.37 -10.97
C SER A 362 6.96 -7.85 -11.05
N SER A 363 6.04 -6.94 -11.41
CA SER A 363 4.63 -7.31 -11.64
C SER A 363 4.46 -8.39 -12.70
N ASP A 364 5.23 -8.32 -13.80
CA ASP A 364 5.16 -9.30 -14.89
C ASP A 364 5.65 -10.69 -14.43
N GLU A 365 6.69 -10.75 -13.60
CA GLU A 365 7.18 -12.01 -13.03
C GLU A 365 6.16 -12.63 -12.08
N VAL A 366 5.54 -11.82 -11.20
CA VAL A 366 4.49 -12.30 -10.30
C VAL A 366 3.34 -12.89 -11.10
N ILE A 367 2.84 -12.16 -12.09
CA ILE A 367 1.74 -12.58 -12.94
C ILE A 367 2.08 -13.86 -13.72
N ARG A 368 3.31 -13.97 -14.23
CA ARG A 368 3.78 -15.18 -14.88
C ARG A 368 3.76 -16.38 -13.93
N PHE A 369 4.30 -16.24 -12.72
CA PHE A 369 4.26 -17.31 -11.72
C PHE A 369 2.84 -17.67 -11.28
N GLU A 370 1.94 -16.71 -11.23
CA GLU A 370 0.53 -16.97 -10.92
C GLU A 370 -0.19 -17.77 -12.02
N ASN A 371 0.11 -17.49 -13.28
CA ASN A 371 -0.55 -18.11 -14.42
C ASN A 371 0.11 -19.43 -14.85
N GLU A 372 1.44 -19.50 -14.85
CA GLU A 372 2.22 -20.59 -15.41
C GLU A 372 2.80 -21.53 -14.34
N GLY A 373 2.84 -21.09 -13.07
CA GLY A 373 3.49 -21.83 -11.99
C GLY A 373 5.01 -21.74 -12.07
N GLY A 374 5.71 -22.80 -11.66
CA GLY A 374 7.18 -22.86 -11.70
C GLY A 374 7.88 -22.27 -10.46
N TYR A 375 7.14 -22.04 -9.37
CA TYR A 375 7.68 -21.67 -8.07
C TYR A 375 7.26 -22.68 -7.01
N ASP A 376 8.24 -23.24 -6.30
CA ASP A 376 8.05 -24.12 -5.14
C ASP A 376 8.79 -23.55 -3.93
N PRO A 377 8.10 -23.06 -2.89
CA PRO A 377 8.73 -22.56 -1.67
C PRO A 377 9.49 -23.63 -0.88
N MET A 378 9.17 -24.93 -1.08
CA MET A 378 9.89 -26.03 -0.44
C MET A 378 11.35 -26.14 -0.95
N GLU A 379 11.64 -25.72 -2.16
CA GLU A 379 13.02 -25.66 -2.65
C GLU A 379 13.86 -24.66 -1.82
N ILE A 380 13.29 -23.49 -1.50
CA ILE A 380 13.95 -22.48 -0.65
C ILE A 380 14.12 -23.04 0.77
N PHE A 381 13.06 -23.61 1.35
CA PHE A 381 13.12 -24.23 2.66
C PHE A 381 14.21 -25.30 2.78
N ASN A 382 14.36 -26.14 1.75
CA ASN A 382 15.32 -27.23 1.75
C ASN A 382 16.77 -26.77 1.52
N ASN A 383 16.98 -25.73 0.73
CA ASN A 383 18.31 -25.30 0.30
C ASN A 383 18.86 -24.09 1.07
N ASP A 384 18.01 -23.35 1.81
CA ASP A 384 18.42 -22.18 2.59
C ASP A 384 18.24 -22.43 4.09
N GLN A 385 19.36 -22.78 4.76
CA GLN A 385 19.34 -23.09 6.19
C GLN A 385 18.86 -21.94 7.06
N GLU A 386 19.21 -20.70 6.73
CA GLU A 386 18.84 -19.53 7.56
C GLU A 386 17.34 -19.21 7.45
N ILE A 387 16.77 -19.33 6.25
CA ILE A 387 15.31 -19.20 6.04
C ILE A 387 14.59 -20.36 6.75
N ARG A 388 15.09 -21.58 6.62
CA ARG A 388 14.54 -22.74 7.32
C ARG A 388 14.53 -22.54 8.82
N ASP A 389 15.63 -22.07 9.41
CA ASP A 389 15.72 -21.80 10.84
C ASP A 389 14.63 -20.81 11.29
N VAL A 390 14.46 -19.71 10.56
CA VAL A 390 13.41 -18.71 10.85
C VAL A 390 12.01 -19.32 10.78
N LEU A 391 11.74 -20.13 9.75
CA LEU A 391 10.42 -20.78 9.61
C LEU A 391 10.15 -21.81 10.70
N MET A 392 11.18 -22.61 11.08
CA MET A 392 11.07 -23.57 12.20
C MET A 392 10.80 -22.89 13.53
N GLU A 393 11.25 -21.64 13.71
CA GLU A 393 10.96 -20.86 14.92
C GLU A 393 9.47 -20.49 15.10
N LEU A 394 8.68 -20.56 14.04
CA LEU A 394 7.23 -20.38 14.12
C LEU A 394 6.52 -21.53 14.86
N ILE A 395 7.15 -22.73 14.89
CA ILE A 395 6.51 -23.96 15.38
C ILE A 395 7.31 -24.70 16.46
N ASN A 396 8.46 -24.17 16.88
CA ASN A 396 9.31 -24.80 17.90
C ASN A 396 9.14 -24.20 19.31
N GLY A 397 8.22 -23.26 19.49
CA GLY A 397 7.94 -22.61 20.78
C GLY A 397 8.81 -21.41 21.11
N LYS A 398 9.79 -21.01 20.26
CA LYS A 398 10.66 -19.85 20.55
C LYS A 398 9.89 -18.57 20.83
N TYR A 399 8.87 -18.30 20.03
CA TYR A 399 8.03 -17.10 20.15
C TYR A 399 6.65 -17.37 20.77
N SER A 400 6.34 -18.62 21.10
CA SER A 400 5.10 -19.02 21.78
C SER A 400 5.34 -20.31 22.58
N PRO A 401 6.06 -20.25 23.72
CA PRO A 401 6.44 -21.45 24.46
C PRO A 401 5.25 -22.19 25.09
N GLU A 402 4.16 -21.47 25.38
CA GLU A 402 2.95 -22.05 25.96
C GLU A 402 2.03 -22.71 24.93
N ASP A 403 2.18 -22.35 23.64
CA ASP A 403 1.39 -22.89 22.52
C ASP A 403 2.24 -22.93 21.25
N THR A 404 2.88 -24.07 20.99
CA THR A 404 3.72 -24.26 19.80
C THR A 404 2.94 -24.28 18.49
N GLU A 405 1.62 -24.44 18.56
CA GLU A 405 0.73 -24.44 17.38
C GLU A 405 0.23 -23.03 17.01
N MET A 406 0.49 -22.02 17.84
CA MET A 406 0.01 -20.65 17.68
C MET A 406 0.22 -20.09 16.25
N PHE A 407 1.38 -20.35 15.66
CA PHE A 407 1.76 -19.83 14.33
C PHE A 407 1.83 -20.92 13.26
N ARG A 408 1.25 -22.11 13.53
CA ARG A 408 1.22 -23.24 12.59
C ARG A 408 0.54 -22.86 11.26
N ASP A 409 -0.53 -22.07 11.30
CA ASP A 409 -1.21 -21.64 10.07
C ASP A 409 -0.31 -20.74 9.20
N ILE A 410 0.50 -19.87 9.82
CA ILE A 410 1.48 -19.04 9.10
C ILE A 410 2.53 -19.96 8.44
N TYR A 411 3.11 -20.90 9.20
CA TYR A 411 4.06 -21.87 8.67
C TYR A 411 3.48 -22.65 7.49
N ASN A 412 2.26 -23.18 7.64
CA ASN A 412 1.59 -23.96 6.61
C ASN A 412 1.28 -23.10 5.37
N SER A 413 0.86 -21.84 5.55
CA SER A 413 0.56 -20.95 4.41
C SER A 413 1.78 -20.66 3.53
N LEU A 414 2.99 -20.78 4.10
CA LEU A 414 4.25 -20.57 3.38
C LEU A 414 4.76 -21.83 2.66
N LEU A 415 4.46 -23.02 3.18
CA LEU A 415 5.09 -24.27 2.70
C LEU A 415 4.11 -25.27 2.13
N ASN A 416 2.83 -25.20 2.47
CA ASN A 416 1.85 -26.22 2.08
C ASN A 416 0.75 -25.62 1.19
N ASN A 417 0.40 -26.39 0.14
CA ASN A 417 -0.81 -26.12 -0.61
C ASN A 417 -2.03 -26.55 0.20
N ASP A 418 -3.00 -25.67 0.40
CA ASP A 418 -4.22 -25.99 1.15
C ASP A 418 -5.46 -25.44 0.45
N GLY A 419 -6.50 -26.29 0.32
CA GLY A 419 -7.80 -25.88 -0.19
C GLY A 419 -7.80 -25.25 -1.58
N GLY A 420 -6.81 -25.58 -2.43
CA GLY A 420 -6.63 -24.98 -3.76
C GLY A 420 -5.83 -23.67 -3.74
N ARG A 421 -5.38 -23.23 -2.58
CA ARG A 421 -4.46 -22.10 -2.42
C ARG A 421 -3.01 -22.61 -2.55
N ARG A 422 -2.20 -21.91 -3.35
CA ARG A 422 -0.76 -22.19 -3.43
C ARG A 422 -0.05 -21.81 -2.14
N ALA A 423 0.96 -22.61 -1.75
CA ALA A 423 1.92 -22.21 -0.74
C ALA A 423 2.61 -20.90 -1.15
N ASP A 424 2.93 -20.08 -0.15
CA ASP A 424 3.57 -18.78 -0.33
C ASP A 424 2.93 -17.93 -1.46
N THR A 425 1.59 -17.83 -1.43
CA THR A 425 0.77 -17.12 -2.43
C THR A 425 1.31 -15.73 -2.75
N TYR A 426 1.96 -15.07 -1.79
CA TYR A 426 2.44 -13.71 -1.93
C TYR A 426 3.97 -13.61 -2.09
N PHE A 427 4.65 -14.70 -2.45
CA PHE A 427 6.08 -14.75 -2.77
C PHE A 427 7.00 -14.20 -1.69
N ILE A 428 6.66 -14.43 -0.41
CA ILE A 428 7.44 -13.97 0.75
C ILE A 428 8.82 -14.61 0.73
N LEU A 429 8.92 -15.94 0.56
CA LEU A 429 10.19 -16.65 0.56
C LEU A 429 10.98 -16.36 -0.71
N LYS A 430 10.30 -16.19 -1.85
CA LYS A 430 10.95 -15.86 -3.12
C LYS A 430 11.67 -14.52 -3.07
N ASP A 431 11.06 -13.53 -2.44
CA ASP A 431 11.63 -12.17 -2.31
C ASP A 431 12.50 -11.99 -1.06
N PHE A 432 12.58 -12.97 -0.16
CA PHE A 432 13.23 -12.82 1.14
C PHE A 432 14.68 -12.36 1.04
N ARG A 433 15.48 -13.00 0.21
CA ARG A 433 16.92 -12.67 0.09
C ARG A 433 17.14 -11.30 -0.56
N SER A 434 16.35 -10.95 -1.57
CA SER A 434 16.43 -9.61 -2.17
C SER A 434 15.99 -8.51 -1.20
N TYR A 435 15.00 -8.79 -0.33
CA TYR A 435 14.60 -7.89 0.74
C TYR A 435 15.69 -7.74 1.81
N ALA A 436 16.29 -8.84 2.27
CA ALA A 436 17.37 -8.80 3.24
C ALA A 436 18.59 -8.00 2.70
N GLU A 437 18.92 -8.17 1.42
CA GLU A 437 19.99 -7.39 0.76
C GLU A 437 19.60 -5.90 0.64
N ALA A 438 18.35 -5.59 0.33
CA ALA A 438 17.88 -4.20 0.29
C ALA A 438 17.96 -3.53 1.67
N GLN A 439 17.65 -4.25 2.73
CA GLN A 439 17.80 -3.80 4.12
C GLN A 439 19.27 -3.54 4.49
N ARG A 440 20.16 -4.41 4.04
CA ARG A 440 21.61 -4.23 4.22
C ARG A 440 22.12 -2.97 3.52
N LYS A 441 21.64 -2.71 2.29
CA LYS A 441 21.99 -1.49 1.55
C LYS A 441 21.47 -0.22 2.24
N ILE A 442 20.30 -0.26 2.86
CA ILE A 442 19.80 0.85 3.70
C ILE A 442 20.78 1.14 4.83
N ASP A 443 21.28 0.10 5.52
CA ASP A 443 22.26 0.24 6.60
C ASP A 443 23.55 0.94 6.10
N GLU A 444 24.10 0.51 4.97
CA GLU A 444 25.28 1.10 4.35
C GLU A 444 25.05 2.57 3.96
N ARG A 445 23.91 2.87 3.34
CA ARG A 445 23.57 4.25 2.92
C ARG A 445 23.38 5.19 4.12
N TYR A 446 22.81 4.69 5.22
CA TYR A 446 22.58 5.51 6.42
C TYR A 446 23.89 5.96 7.09
N ARG A 447 24.98 5.20 6.91
CA ARG A 447 26.32 5.55 7.44
C ARG A 447 26.94 6.76 6.72
N ASP A 448 26.62 6.98 5.45
CA ASP A 448 26.94 8.21 4.72
C ASP A 448 25.91 9.29 5.03
N THR A 449 26.15 10.04 6.10
CA THR A 449 25.22 11.05 6.62
C THR A 449 24.86 12.15 5.61
N ASN A 450 25.81 12.55 4.76
CA ASN A 450 25.57 13.58 3.73
C ASN A 450 24.79 13.00 2.54
N GLY A 451 25.17 11.82 2.06
CA GLY A 451 24.41 11.12 1.00
C GLY A 451 23.00 10.77 1.44
N TRP A 452 22.82 10.36 2.71
CA TRP A 452 21.49 10.13 3.27
C TRP A 452 20.66 11.40 3.31
N ALA A 453 21.20 12.51 3.84
CA ALA A 453 20.52 13.80 3.91
C ALA A 453 20.10 14.27 2.50
N LYS A 454 21.00 14.19 1.52
CA LYS A 454 20.70 14.50 0.12
C LYS A 454 19.53 13.67 -0.41
N THR A 455 19.55 12.35 -0.17
CA THR A 455 18.48 11.43 -0.59
C THR A 455 17.12 11.80 0.00
N VAL A 456 17.03 12.01 1.31
CA VAL A 456 15.75 12.28 1.98
C VAL A 456 15.22 13.69 1.66
N MET A 457 16.10 14.66 1.45
CA MET A 457 15.73 15.99 0.96
C MET A 457 15.19 15.92 -0.48
N THR A 458 15.82 15.14 -1.37
CA THR A 458 15.35 14.90 -2.73
C THR A 458 13.96 14.29 -2.73
N ASN A 459 13.69 13.31 -1.86
CA ASN A 459 12.35 12.73 -1.70
C ASN A 459 11.31 13.81 -1.37
N THR A 460 11.57 14.67 -0.39
CA THR A 460 10.67 15.79 -0.05
C THR A 460 10.49 16.75 -1.21
N ALA A 461 11.59 17.17 -1.85
CA ALA A 461 11.56 18.14 -2.95
C ALA A 461 10.75 17.66 -4.16
N LYS A 462 10.78 16.36 -4.45
CA LYS A 462 10.10 15.73 -5.59
C LYS A 462 8.69 15.24 -5.27
N ALA A 463 8.14 15.53 -4.07
CA ALA A 463 6.81 15.07 -3.68
C ALA A 463 5.65 15.86 -4.32
N GLY A 464 5.92 16.92 -5.07
CA GLY A 464 4.93 17.85 -5.63
C GLY A 464 3.82 17.18 -6.43
N LYS A 465 4.15 16.19 -7.26
CA LYS A 465 3.21 15.41 -8.05
C LYS A 465 2.11 14.75 -7.21
N PHE A 466 2.42 14.36 -5.98
CA PHE A 466 1.51 13.60 -5.13
C PHE A 466 0.58 14.48 -4.29
N SER A 467 0.30 15.70 -4.73
CA SER A 467 -0.72 16.57 -4.15
C SER A 467 -2.14 16.09 -4.49
N SER A 468 -3.02 16.05 -3.48
CA SER A 468 -4.46 15.84 -3.72
C SER A 468 -5.08 16.98 -4.54
N ASP A 469 -4.49 18.18 -4.49
CA ASP A 469 -4.97 19.32 -5.30
C ASP A 469 -4.82 19.02 -6.78
N ARG A 470 -3.66 18.47 -7.22
CA ARG A 470 -3.46 17.99 -8.60
C ARG A 470 -4.47 16.88 -8.96
N THR A 471 -4.65 15.90 -8.07
CA THR A 471 -5.58 14.79 -8.33
C THR A 471 -7.00 15.29 -8.55
N ILE A 472 -7.48 16.19 -7.69
CA ILE A 472 -8.83 16.76 -7.81
C ILE A 472 -8.96 17.65 -9.04
N GLU A 473 -7.92 18.41 -9.40
CA GLU A 473 -7.91 19.19 -10.63
C GLU A 473 -8.05 18.30 -11.89
N GLU A 474 -7.34 17.17 -11.93
CA GLU A 474 -7.47 16.17 -13.00
C GLU A 474 -8.88 15.56 -13.06
N TYR A 475 -9.50 15.22 -11.92
CA TYR A 475 -10.90 14.78 -11.88
C TYR A 475 -11.85 15.86 -12.40
N ALA A 476 -11.67 17.10 -11.91
CA ALA A 476 -12.54 18.23 -12.26
C ALA A 476 -12.50 18.55 -13.76
N THR A 477 -11.30 18.59 -14.34
CA THR A 477 -11.11 18.99 -15.73
C THR A 477 -11.35 17.87 -16.73
N GLU A 478 -10.85 16.66 -16.43
CA GLU A 478 -10.79 15.57 -17.41
C GLU A 478 -11.98 14.59 -17.31
N ILE A 479 -12.64 14.49 -16.15
CA ILE A 479 -13.79 13.60 -15.94
C ILE A 479 -15.09 14.38 -15.78
N TRP A 480 -15.10 15.35 -14.85
CA TRP A 480 -16.33 16.07 -14.52
C TRP A 480 -16.57 17.28 -15.44
N HIS A 481 -15.55 17.72 -16.18
CA HIS A 481 -15.58 18.89 -17.08
C HIS A 481 -16.11 20.15 -16.37
N LEU A 482 -15.67 20.36 -15.13
CA LEU A 482 -16.06 21.51 -14.32
C LEU A 482 -15.09 22.67 -14.54
N THR A 483 -15.65 23.86 -14.53
CA THR A 483 -14.88 25.10 -14.51
C THR A 483 -14.69 25.53 -13.05
N LYS A 484 -13.46 25.91 -12.70
CA LYS A 484 -13.14 26.42 -11.37
C LYS A 484 -13.88 27.71 -11.08
N THR A 485 -14.66 27.73 -10.00
CA THR A 485 -15.32 28.95 -9.53
C THR A 485 -14.36 29.73 -8.63
N PRO A 486 -14.00 31.00 -8.96
CA PRO A 486 -13.22 31.84 -8.09
C PRO A 486 -13.97 32.08 -6.77
N VAL A 487 -13.28 31.87 -5.66
CA VAL A 487 -13.80 32.23 -4.32
C VAL A 487 -13.01 33.43 -3.84
N GLU A 488 -13.69 34.55 -3.62
CA GLU A 488 -13.11 35.69 -2.92
C GLU A 488 -12.96 35.31 -1.43
N MET A 489 -11.74 35.38 -0.91
CA MET A 489 -11.42 35.12 0.51
C MET A 489 -11.31 36.44 1.27
#